data_5235c00e079ae428b784bf7f39b65dea
#
_entry.id   5235c00e079ae428b784bf7f39b65dea
#
_cell.length_a   1.000
_cell.length_b   1.000
_cell.length_c   1.000
_cell.angle_alpha   90.00
_cell.angle_beta   90.00
_cell.angle_gamma   90.00
#
_symmetry.space_group_name_H-M   'P 1'
#
loop_
_entity.id
_entity.type
_entity.pdbx_description
1 polymer ?
#
loop_
_entity_poly.entity_id
_entity_poly.type
_entity_poly.pdbx_seq_one_letter_code
_entity_poly.pdbx_strand_id
1 'polypeptide(L)'
;MEKQKDKALDAYFTTGQLPSPTIIETKLKEAVLVLLELKPQLAGVLFDFEEPWKIDLREFMNRNYTCDLTLEQLAHYTGRSLSVFKRDFADTFEGETPARWIIRRRLEEAMILLKKGVPASSVYLKVGFKNLSHFSTAFKRQFGILPTQAKSIQNLYF
;
A
#
# COMPACT_ATOMS: atom_id res chain seq x y z
N MET A 1 39.91 5.67 29.50
CA MET A 1 38.49 5.96 29.78
C MET A 1 37.68 4.71 29.50
N GLU A 2 37.34 4.00 30.55
CA GLU A 2 36.56 2.76 30.47
C GLU A 2 35.12 3.06 30.06
N LYS A 3 34.67 2.40 28.98
CA LYS A 3 33.26 2.51 28.54
C LYS A 3 32.39 1.95 29.64
N GLN A 4 31.71 2.80 30.39
CA GLN A 4 30.68 2.39 31.35
C GLN A 4 29.55 1.74 30.53
N LYS A 5 29.61 0.40 30.43
CA LYS A 5 28.51 -0.40 29.84
C LYS A 5 27.27 -0.14 30.67
N ASP A 6 26.16 0.18 29.99
CA ASP A 6 24.87 0.35 30.65
C ASP A 6 24.38 -1.03 31.13
N LYS A 7 24.72 -1.35 32.37
CA LYS A 7 24.40 -2.65 33.03
C LYS A 7 22.92 -2.97 33.03
N ALA A 8 22.06 -1.95 32.92
CA ALA A 8 20.62 -2.13 32.85
C ALA A 8 20.18 -2.73 31.51
N LEU A 9 20.78 -2.31 30.41
CA LEU A 9 20.52 -2.89 29.08
C LEU A 9 21.05 -4.32 28.97
N ASP A 10 22.25 -4.60 29.48
CA ASP A 10 22.83 -5.96 29.48
C ASP A 10 21.93 -6.97 30.23
N ALA A 11 21.25 -6.56 31.30
CA ALA A 11 20.33 -7.41 32.03
C ALA A 11 19.11 -7.86 31.18
N TYR A 12 18.56 -7.00 30.35
CA TYR A 12 17.42 -7.36 29.46
C TYR A 12 17.83 -8.34 28.37
N PHE A 13 19.03 -8.19 27.81
CA PHE A 13 19.54 -9.15 26.80
C PHE A 13 19.85 -10.51 27.42
N THR A 14 20.18 -10.54 28.69
CA THR A 14 20.54 -11.80 29.39
C THR A 14 19.30 -12.56 29.88
N THR A 15 18.26 -11.86 30.31
CA THR A 15 17.04 -12.48 30.87
C THR A 15 15.93 -12.77 29.85
N GLY A 16 16.02 -12.22 28.63
CA GLY A 16 14.99 -12.35 27.60
C GLY A 16 13.66 -11.64 27.94
N GLN A 17 13.61 -10.86 29.01
CA GLN A 17 12.45 -10.07 29.39
C GLN A 17 12.46 -8.72 28.65
N LEU A 18 11.34 -8.36 28.03
CA LEU A 18 11.19 -7.04 27.43
C LEU A 18 11.08 -5.96 28.52
N PRO A 19 11.76 -4.81 28.36
CA PRO A 19 11.62 -3.68 29.27
C PRO A 19 10.17 -3.17 29.31
N SER A 20 9.78 -2.54 30.42
CA SER A 20 8.47 -1.88 30.47
C SER A 20 8.35 -0.78 29.40
N PRO A 21 7.13 -0.49 28.92
CA PRO A 21 6.90 0.58 27.92
C PRO A 21 7.53 1.92 28.29
N THR A 22 7.48 2.29 29.58
CA THR A 22 8.09 3.51 30.11
C THR A 22 9.62 3.53 29.98
N ILE A 23 10.27 2.40 30.21
CA ILE A 23 11.73 2.29 30.03
C ILE A 23 12.09 2.37 28.57
N ILE A 24 11.35 1.69 27.68
CA ILE A 24 11.55 1.76 26.23
C ILE A 24 11.43 3.21 25.76
N GLU A 25 10.38 3.92 26.15
CA GLU A 25 10.15 5.31 25.77
C GLU A 25 11.29 6.22 26.24
N THR A 26 11.73 6.05 27.47
CA THR A 26 12.83 6.84 28.05
C THR A 26 14.14 6.59 27.31
N LYS A 27 14.46 5.33 27.00
CA LYS A 27 15.68 4.98 26.26
C LYS A 27 15.64 5.43 24.80
N LEU A 28 14.48 5.43 24.17
CA LEU A 28 14.32 6.00 22.82
C LEU A 28 14.55 7.51 22.82
N LYS A 29 13.98 8.24 23.79
CA LYS A 29 14.22 9.69 23.93
C LYS A 29 15.71 9.98 24.16
N GLU A 30 16.37 9.25 25.06
CA GLU A 30 17.80 9.38 25.31
C GLU A 30 18.63 9.14 24.04
N ALA A 31 18.34 8.05 23.31
CA ALA A 31 19.04 7.72 22.08
C ALA A 31 18.89 8.82 21.02
N VAL A 32 17.69 9.38 20.85
CA VAL A 32 17.45 10.49 19.93
C VAL A 32 18.24 11.74 20.34
N LEU A 33 18.26 12.09 21.61
CA LEU A 33 19.02 13.25 22.10
C LEU A 33 20.52 13.09 21.87
N VAL A 34 21.07 11.91 22.17
CA VAL A 34 22.50 11.60 21.90
C VAL A 34 22.82 11.66 20.42
N LEU A 35 21.94 11.15 19.55
CA LEU A 35 22.12 11.25 18.10
C LEU A 35 22.13 12.69 17.60
N LEU A 36 21.26 13.52 18.16
CA LEU A 36 21.20 14.95 17.78
C LEU A 36 22.40 15.73 18.29
N GLU A 37 22.92 15.39 19.46
CA GLU A 37 24.15 15.98 20.00
C GLU A 37 25.36 15.64 19.15
N LEU A 38 25.48 14.37 18.73
CA LEU A 38 26.61 13.89 17.91
C LEU A 38 26.49 14.32 16.43
N LYS A 39 25.28 14.44 15.91
CA LYS A 39 24.99 14.75 14.50
C LYS A 39 23.79 15.69 14.39
N PRO A 40 23.94 16.99 14.66
CA PRO A 40 22.84 17.97 14.62
C PRO A 40 22.07 18.01 13.29
N GLN A 41 22.77 17.69 12.17
CA GLN A 41 22.15 17.61 10.85
C GLN A 41 21.05 16.55 10.72
N LEU A 42 20.98 15.58 11.63
CA LEU A 42 19.89 14.59 11.66
C LEU A 42 18.56 15.19 12.16
N ALA A 43 18.58 16.38 12.76
CA ALA A 43 17.35 17.05 13.20
C ALA A 43 16.35 17.22 12.05
N GLY A 44 16.81 17.67 10.88
CA GLY A 44 15.96 17.82 9.69
C GLY A 44 15.38 16.50 9.17
N VAL A 45 16.04 15.37 9.43
CA VAL A 45 15.55 14.05 9.02
C VAL A 45 14.62 13.43 10.09
N LEU A 46 14.97 13.61 11.37
CA LEU A 46 14.21 13.01 12.50
C LEU A 46 12.96 13.82 12.87
N PHE A 47 12.97 15.12 12.61
CA PHE A 47 11.89 16.07 12.95
C PHE A 47 11.35 16.82 11.74
N ASP A 48 11.69 16.38 10.53
CA ASP A 48 11.00 16.82 9.34
C ASP A 48 9.64 16.14 9.29
N PHE A 49 8.67 16.79 9.93
CA PHE A 49 7.27 16.39 9.96
C PHE A 49 6.50 16.83 8.70
N GLU A 50 7.17 17.36 7.70
CA GLU A 50 6.64 17.49 6.34
C GLU A 50 6.56 16.10 5.71
N GLU A 51 5.69 15.29 6.26
CA GLU A 51 5.13 14.03 5.76
C GLU A 51 6.01 13.17 4.80
N PRO A 52 7.33 12.98 5.08
CA PRO A 52 8.20 12.22 4.16
C PRO A 52 7.85 10.72 4.09
N TRP A 53 7.03 10.22 5.01
CA TRP A 53 6.52 8.83 4.99
C TRP A 53 5.22 8.66 4.21
N LYS A 54 4.60 9.73 3.74
CA LYS A 54 3.50 9.59 2.79
C LYS A 54 4.05 9.09 1.47
N ILE A 55 3.89 7.80 1.26
CA ILE A 55 4.20 7.16 -0.01
C ILE A 55 3.39 7.84 -1.13
N ASP A 56 4.01 8.03 -2.29
CA ASP A 56 3.29 8.50 -3.49
C ASP A 56 2.09 7.60 -3.74
N LEU A 57 0.90 8.19 -3.65
CA LEU A 57 -0.34 7.45 -3.69
C LEU A 57 -0.62 6.87 -5.07
N ARG A 58 -0.27 7.61 -6.13
CA ARG A 58 -0.46 7.17 -7.52
C ARG A 58 0.44 5.98 -7.83
N GLU A 59 1.70 6.06 -7.46
CA GLU A 59 2.66 4.98 -7.67
C GLU A 59 2.27 3.73 -6.87
N PHE A 60 1.96 3.90 -5.58
CA PHE A 60 1.55 2.81 -4.71
C PHE A 60 0.31 2.08 -5.24
N MET A 61 -0.73 2.82 -5.62
CA MET A 61 -1.98 2.24 -6.12
C MET A 61 -1.77 1.52 -7.46
N ASN A 62 -0.97 2.09 -8.37
CA ASN A 62 -0.65 1.43 -9.64
C ASN A 62 0.12 0.11 -9.49
N ARG A 63 0.89 -0.05 -8.42
CA ARG A 63 1.62 -1.31 -8.13
C ARG A 63 0.77 -2.34 -7.39
N ASN A 64 -0.23 -1.90 -6.63
CA ASN A 64 -0.91 -2.76 -5.65
C ASN A 64 -2.41 -2.98 -5.92
N TYR A 65 -2.99 -2.48 -7.01
CA TYR A 65 -4.43 -2.61 -7.28
C TYR A 65 -4.93 -4.06 -7.43
N THR A 66 -4.06 -5.01 -7.75
CA THR A 66 -4.40 -6.44 -7.82
C THR A 66 -4.39 -7.12 -6.46
N CYS A 67 -3.74 -6.53 -5.45
CA CYS A 67 -3.65 -7.08 -4.11
C CYS A 67 -5.01 -7.05 -3.39
N ASP A 68 -5.26 -8.06 -2.57
CA ASP A 68 -6.48 -8.16 -1.74
C ASP A 68 -6.28 -7.38 -0.43
N LEU A 69 -6.31 -6.04 -0.54
CA LEU A 69 -6.13 -5.13 0.59
C LEU A 69 -7.44 -4.38 0.87
N THR A 70 -7.77 -4.21 2.15
CA THR A 70 -8.87 -3.35 2.58
C THR A 70 -8.48 -1.88 2.43
N LEU A 71 -9.46 -0.96 2.46
CA LEU A 71 -9.18 0.48 2.40
C LEU A 71 -8.37 0.95 3.60
N GLU A 72 -8.59 0.36 4.77
CA GLU A 72 -7.83 0.62 6.00
C GLU A 72 -6.36 0.20 5.84
N GLN A 73 -6.11 -0.96 5.23
CA GLN A 73 -4.76 -1.44 4.95
C GLN A 73 -4.06 -0.55 3.91
N LEU A 74 -4.76 -0.14 2.84
CA LEU A 74 -4.22 0.78 1.85
C LEU A 74 -3.86 2.14 2.48
N ALA A 75 -4.72 2.66 3.35
CA ALA A 75 -4.44 3.88 4.11
C ALA A 75 -3.20 3.72 5.00
N HIS A 76 -3.14 2.63 5.78
CA HIS A 76 -2.03 2.33 6.67
C HIS A 76 -0.69 2.22 5.91
N TYR A 77 -0.65 1.43 4.82
CA TYR A 77 0.56 1.23 4.02
C TYR A 77 1.04 2.51 3.30
N THR A 78 0.16 3.48 3.12
CA THR A 78 0.52 4.78 2.53
C THR A 78 0.79 5.88 3.57
N GLY A 79 0.85 5.53 4.87
CA GLY A 79 1.12 6.47 5.96
C GLY A 79 -0.04 7.43 6.24
N ARG A 80 -1.29 7.01 5.98
CA ARG A 80 -2.49 7.85 6.09
C ARG A 80 -3.52 7.24 7.02
N SER A 81 -4.31 8.09 7.70
CA SER A 81 -5.58 7.64 8.26
C SER A 81 -6.58 7.38 7.13
N LEU A 82 -7.62 6.57 7.38
CA LEU A 82 -8.63 6.26 6.35
C LEU A 82 -9.31 7.52 5.77
N SER A 83 -9.58 8.51 6.61
CA SER A 83 -10.19 9.77 6.17
C SER A 83 -9.26 10.58 5.29
N VAL A 84 -7.99 10.70 5.67
CA VAL A 84 -6.96 11.38 4.88
C VAL A 84 -6.72 10.63 3.57
N PHE A 85 -6.64 9.29 3.62
CA PHE A 85 -6.49 8.46 2.43
C PHE A 85 -7.60 8.70 1.40
N LYS A 86 -8.88 8.70 1.83
CA LYS A 86 -10.01 8.94 0.94
C LYS A 86 -9.99 10.33 0.30
N ARG A 87 -9.62 11.37 1.08
CA ARG A 87 -9.50 12.74 0.58
C ARG A 87 -8.35 12.86 -0.41
N ASP A 88 -7.14 12.46 -0.02
CA ASP A 88 -5.95 12.53 -0.87
C ASP A 88 -6.11 11.67 -2.13
N PHE A 89 -6.85 10.56 -2.02
CA PHE A 89 -7.18 9.72 -3.18
C PHE A 89 -8.09 10.46 -4.16
N ALA A 90 -9.16 11.11 -3.69
CA ALA A 90 -10.04 11.87 -4.54
C ALA A 90 -9.30 13.02 -5.25
N ASP A 91 -8.40 13.71 -4.53
CA ASP A 91 -7.56 14.77 -5.09
C ASP A 91 -6.58 14.23 -6.14
N THR A 92 -6.00 13.04 -5.92
CA THR A 92 -5.01 12.42 -6.83
C THR A 92 -5.67 11.82 -8.08
N PHE A 93 -6.89 11.29 -7.95
CA PHE A 93 -7.60 10.51 -8.98
C PHE A 93 -8.93 11.17 -9.41
N GLU A 94 -8.94 12.49 -9.56
CA GLU A 94 -10.01 13.27 -10.19
C GLU A 94 -11.40 13.03 -9.58
N GLY A 95 -11.48 12.92 -8.27
CA GLY A 95 -12.74 12.68 -7.55
C GLY A 95 -13.21 11.23 -7.54
N GLU A 96 -12.44 10.29 -8.13
CA GLU A 96 -12.80 8.87 -8.11
C GLU A 96 -12.62 8.26 -6.72
N THR A 97 -13.51 7.34 -6.34
CA THR A 97 -13.35 6.61 -5.07
C THR A 97 -12.37 5.44 -5.23
N PRO A 98 -11.59 5.07 -4.18
CA PRO A 98 -10.63 3.98 -4.25
C PRO A 98 -11.23 2.66 -4.76
N ALA A 99 -12.42 2.30 -4.28
CA ALA A 99 -13.09 1.06 -4.67
C ALA A 99 -13.46 1.03 -6.17
N ARG A 100 -13.97 2.15 -6.70
CA ARG A 100 -14.31 2.27 -8.13
C ARG A 100 -13.06 2.23 -8.99
N TRP A 101 -12.03 2.98 -8.61
CA TRP A 101 -10.77 3.03 -9.31
C TRP A 101 -10.10 1.65 -9.39
N ILE A 102 -10.03 0.92 -8.26
CA ILE A 102 -9.44 -0.44 -8.21
C ILE A 102 -10.18 -1.37 -9.16
N ILE A 103 -11.52 -1.39 -9.11
CA ILE A 103 -12.33 -2.24 -10.00
C ILE A 103 -12.08 -1.85 -11.47
N ARG A 104 -12.09 -0.58 -11.81
CA ARG A 104 -11.83 -0.10 -13.17
C ARG A 104 -10.44 -0.53 -13.67
N ARG A 105 -9.39 -0.32 -12.88
CA ARG A 105 -8.02 -0.71 -13.24
C ARG A 105 -7.87 -2.22 -13.45
N ARG A 106 -8.48 -3.02 -12.57
CA ARG A 106 -8.51 -4.49 -12.71
C ARG A 106 -9.20 -4.93 -14.00
N LEU A 107 -10.29 -4.28 -14.37
CA LEU A 107 -11.04 -4.59 -15.58
C LEU A 107 -10.30 -4.14 -16.86
N GLU A 108 -9.62 -3.01 -16.83
CA GLU A 108 -8.77 -2.54 -17.94
C GLU A 108 -7.62 -3.54 -18.21
N GLU A 109 -6.92 -3.98 -17.17
CA GLU A 109 -5.87 -5.02 -17.29
C GLU A 109 -6.45 -6.35 -17.76
N ALA A 110 -7.64 -6.72 -17.25
CA ALA A 110 -8.33 -7.92 -17.71
C ALA A 110 -8.63 -7.88 -19.21
N MET A 111 -9.07 -6.74 -19.74
CA MET A 111 -9.32 -6.56 -21.16
C MET A 111 -8.05 -6.80 -21.99
N ILE A 112 -6.92 -6.27 -21.53
CA ILE A 112 -5.62 -6.49 -22.20
C ILE A 112 -5.26 -7.97 -22.22
N LEU A 113 -5.38 -8.67 -21.09
CA LEU A 113 -5.06 -10.09 -20.97
C LEU A 113 -5.99 -10.97 -21.82
N LEU A 114 -7.29 -10.66 -21.83
CA LEU A 114 -8.29 -11.38 -22.64
C LEU A 114 -8.02 -11.21 -24.13
N LYS A 115 -7.70 -10.00 -24.58
CA LYS A 115 -7.28 -9.75 -25.98
C LYS A 115 -6.03 -10.52 -26.37
N LYS A 116 -5.08 -10.71 -25.44
CA LYS A 116 -3.90 -11.58 -25.63
C LYS A 116 -4.24 -13.08 -25.62
N GLY A 117 -5.51 -13.46 -25.47
CA GLY A 117 -5.97 -14.84 -25.49
C GLY A 117 -5.87 -15.58 -24.16
N VAL A 118 -5.59 -14.91 -23.05
CA VAL A 118 -5.61 -15.54 -21.73
C VAL A 118 -7.05 -15.89 -21.35
N PRO A 119 -7.36 -17.13 -20.92
CA PRO A 119 -8.73 -17.55 -20.62
C PRO A 119 -9.33 -16.74 -19.45
N ALA A 120 -10.61 -16.39 -19.55
CA ALA A 120 -11.33 -15.66 -18.49
C ALA A 120 -11.28 -16.36 -17.12
N SER A 121 -11.25 -17.70 -17.13
CA SER A 121 -11.09 -18.53 -15.93
C SER A 121 -9.76 -18.36 -15.20
N SER A 122 -8.75 -17.77 -15.84
CA SER A 122 -7.45 -17.45 -15.24
C SER A 122 -7.29 -15.95 -15.02
N VAL A 123 -7.89 -15.13 -15.90
CA VAL A 123 -7.73 -13.66 -15.86
C VAL A 123 -8.29 -13.08 -14.57
N TYR A 124 -9.48 -13.50 -14.14
CA TYR A 124 -10.12 -12.90 -12.97
C TYR A 124 -9.25 -12.97 -11.70
N LEU A 125 -8.56 -14.10 -11.49
CA LEU A 125 -7.63 -14.24 -10.36
C LEU A 125 -6.40 -13.35 -10.52
N LYS A 126 -5.81 -13.31 -11.73
CA LYS A 126 -4.61 -12.50 -12.01
C LYS A 126 -4.83 -11.03 -11.77
N VAL A 127 -6.03 -10.52 -12.03
CA VAL A 127 -6.35 -9.11 -11.82
C VAL A 127 -6.96 -8.82 -10.44
N GLY A 128 -7.00 -9.80 -9.54
CA GLY A 128 -7.38 -9.62 -8.13
C GLY A 128 -8.88 -9.77 -7.84
N PHE A 129 -9.68 -10.39 -8.72
CA PHE A 129 -11.05 -10.79 -8.38
C PHE A 129 -11.05 -12.16 -7.71
N LYS A 130 -11.88 -12.31 -6.66
CA LYS A 130 -12.04 -13.58 -5.93
C LYS A 130 -13.06 -14.52 -6.56
N ASN A 131 -13.96 -14.00 -7.40
CA ASN A 131 -15.11 -14.72 -7.91
C ASN A 131 -15.33 -14.39 -9.39
N LEU A 132 -15.42 -15.45 -10.22
CA LEU A 132 -15.61 -15.33 -11.67
C LEU A 132 -16.95 -14.67 -12.03
N SER A 133 -18.02 -14.95 -11.29
CA SER A 133 -19.35 -14.37 -11.56
C SER A 133 -19.34 -12.87 -11.30
N HIS A 134 -18.75 -12.43 -10.18
CA HIS A 134 -18.59 -11.01 -9.88
C HIS A 134 -17.73 -10.31 -10.93
N PHE A 135 -16.60 -10.92 -11.32
CA PHE A 135 -15.76 -10.42 -12.41
C PHE A 135 -16.54 -10.26 -13.71
N SER A 136 -17.27 -11.30 -14.15
CA SER A 136 -18.02 -11.29 -15.42
C SER A 136 -19.11 -10.24 -15.43
N THR A 137 -19.81 -10.06 -14.32
CA THR A 137 -20.83 -9.02 -14.16
C THR A 137 -20.23 -7.61 -14.22
N ALA A 138 -19.14 -7.38 -13.49
CA ALA A 138 -18.44 -6.10 -13.48
C ALA A 138 -17.86 -5.79 -14.87
N PHE A 139 -17.25 -6.77 -15.53
CA PHE A 139 -16.70 -6.65 -16.89
C PHE A 139 -17.77 -6.28 -17.91
N LYS A 140 -18.90 -7.02 -17.92
CA LYS A 140 -20.03 -6.73 -18.80
C LYS A 140 -20.60 -5.32 -18.56
N ARG A 141 -20.71 -4.91 -17.29
CA ARG A 141 -21.18 -3.55 -16.96
C ARG A 141 -20.23 -2.47 -17.46
N GLN A 142 -18.90 -2.70 -17.42
CA GLN A 142 -17.88 -1.74 -17.82
C GLN A 142 -17.75 -1.63 -19.36
N PHE A 143 -17.77 -2.79 -20.06
CA PHE A 143 -17.44 -2.87 -21.48
C PHE A 143 -18.61 -3.27 -22.39
N GLY A 144 -19.76 -3.59 -21.84
CA GLY A 144 -20.95 -3.99 -22.61
C GLY A 144 -20.91 -5.43 -23.13
N ILE A 145 -19.81 -6.15 -22.96
CA ILE A 145 -19.57 -7.50 -23.50
C ILE A 145 -19.15 -8.47 -22.42
N LEU A 146 -19.29 -9.76 -22.68
CA LEU A 146 -18.76 -10.81 -21.79
C LEU A 146 -17.24 -10.94 -21.92
N PRO A 147 -16.52 -11.36 -20.84
CA PRO A 147 -15.08 -11.62 -20.91
C PRO A 147 -14.70 -12.59 -22.02
N THR A 148 -15.53 -13.60 -22.28
CA THR A 148 -15.30 -14.60 -23.33
C THR A 148 -15.37 -14.04 -24.75
N GLN A 149 -16.01 -12.88 -24.93
CA GLN A 149 -16.16 -12.21 -26.21
C GLN A 149 -15.03 -11.19 -26.49
N ALA A 150 -14.23 -10.86 -25.49
CA ALA A 150 -13.20 -9.83 -25.60
C ALA A 150 -12.14 -10.11 -26.68
N LYS A 151 -11.83 -11.39 -26.93
CA LYS A 151 -10.90 -11.82 -27.99
C LYS A 151 -11.43 -11.58 -29.39
N SER A 152 -12.74 -11.72 -29.60
CA SER A 152 -13.37 -11.62 -30.92
C SER A 152 -13.45 -10.19 -31.45
N ILE A 153 -13.36 -9.18 -30.57
CA ILE A 153 -13.45 -7.77 -30.96
C ILE A 153 -12.18 -7.28 -31.65
N GLN A 154 -11.07 -7.94 -31.47
CA GLN A 154 -9.81 -7.60 -32.17
C GLN A 154 -9.92 -7.74 -33.69
N ASN A 155 -10.85 -8.54 -34.21
CA ASN A 155 -11.05 -8.80 -35.63
C ASN A 155 -12.04 -7.85 -36.31
N LEU A 156 -12.62 -6.87 -35.61
CA LEU A 156 -13.62 -5.94 -36.17
C LEU A 156 -13.02 -4.57 -36.53
N TYR A 157 -11.76 -4.33 -36.26
CA TYR A 157 -11.06 -3.05 -36.50
C TYR A 157 -9.81 -3.17 -37.38
N PHE A 158 -9.74 -4.23 -38.21
CA PHE A 158 -8.73 -4.35 -39.29
C PHE A 158 -9.43 -4.61 -40.61
#